data_711a5824f68c33e9717bdbe2c6760bdf
#
_entry.id   711a5824f68c33e9717bdbe2c6760bdf
#
_cell.length_a   1.000
_cell.length_b   1.000
_cell.length_c   1.000
_cell.angle_alpha   90.00
_cell.angle_beta   90.00
_cell.angle_gamma   90.00
#
_symmetry.space_group_name_H-M   'P 1'
#
loop_
_entity.id
_entity.type
_entity.pdbx_description
1 polymer ?
#
loop_
_entity_poly.entity_id
_entity_poly.type
_entity_poly.pdbx_seq_one_letter_code
_entity_poly.pdbx_strand_id
1 'polypeptide(L)'
;MNPSPWILRHLDAVAPSRAIDVAAGSGRHAFAMADLGFSVTAVDRNPELASLYQESEVQFLCTDLEGQRWPLADHVYDLVLVSNYLYRPHFAELFQLVASGGYLLYETFGVGNEVYGKPSNPDFLLRAGELASALEASFDIIDERFEDVSSPSPAVRAGVFARRIR
;
A
#
# COMPACT_ATOMS: atom_id res chain seq x y z
N MET A 1 2.16 11.53 11.83
CA MET A 1 3.18 10.54 11.39
C MET A 1 3.61 10.89 9.98
N ASN A 2 4.89 10.88 9.69
CA ASN A 2 5.43 11.24 8.38
C ASN A 2 5.27 10.07 7.38
N PRO A 3 5.16 10.38 6.07
CA PRO A 3 5.25 9.35 5.03
C PRO A 3 6.56 8.57 5.10
N SER A 4 6.54 7.32 4.64
CA SER A 4 7.73 6.47 4.57
C SER A 4 8.72 7.06 3.54
N PRO A 5 10.00 7.25 3.91
CA PRO A 5 11.01 7.70 2.96
C PRO A 5 11.19 6.77 1.76
N TRP A 6 11.08 5.46 1.98
CA TRP A 6 11.15 4.48 0.91
C TRP A 6 9.99 4.62 -0.09
N ILE A 7 8.77 4.83 0.42
CA ILE A 7 7.60 5.10 -0.42
C ILE A 7 7.78 6.40 -1.20
N LEU A 8 8.17 7.50 -0.52
CA LEU A 8 8.37 8.79 -1.18
C LEU A 8 9.38 8.72 -2.34
N ARG A 9 10.48 7.99 -2.13
CA ARG A 9 11.50 7.81 -3.16
C ARG A 9 10.94 7.17 -4.42
N HIS A 10 10.05 6.19 -4.28
CA HIS A 10 9.43 5.52 -5.43
C HIS A 10 8.30 6.33 -6.06
N LEU A 11 7.58 7.14 -5.28
CA LEU A 11 6.56 8.04 -5.82
C LEU A 11 7.17 9.04 -6.81
N ASP A 12 8.40 9.51 -6.56
CA ASP A 12 9.11 10.42 -7.48
C ASP A 12 9.38 9.81 -8.86
N ALA A 13 9.38 8.49 -8.96
CA ALA A 13 9.61 7.78 -10.21
C ALA A 13 8.33 7.52 -11.02
N VAL A 14 7.15 7.88 -10.49
CA VAL A 14 5.85 7.64 -11.13
C VAL A 14 5.22 8.97 -11.53
N ALA A 15 4.84 9.09 -12.79
CA ALA A 15 4.12 10.30 -13.25
C ALA A 15 2.76 10.41 -12.54
N PRO A 16 2.36 11.62 -12.11
CA PRO A 16 1.06 11.83 -11.48
C PRO A 16 -0.09 11.31 -12.34
N SER A 17 -0.98 10.53 -11.73
CA SER A 17 -2.05 9.80 -12.39
C SER A 17 -3.13 9.45 -11.36
N ARG A 18 -4.00 8.48 -11.66
CA ARG A 18 -5.01 7.99 -10.71
C ARG A 18 -4.37 7.02 -9.72
N ALA A 19 -4.49 7.33 -8.45
CA ALA A 19 -3.91 6.53 -7.37
C ALA A 19 -4.94 6.13 -6.32
N ILE A 20 -4.70 5.01 -5.67
CA ILE A 20 -5.44 4.57 -4.49
C ILE A 20 -4.47 4.29 -3.35
N ASP A 21 -4.81 4.74 -2.14
CA ASP A 21 -4.16 4.39 -0.89
C ASP A 21 -5.05 3.39 -0.14
N VAL A 22 -4.64 2.14 -0.09
CA VAL A 22 -5.40 1.02 0.48
C VAL A 22 -5.14 0.91 1.97
N ALA A 23 -6.20 0.92 2.77
CA ALA A 23 -6.12 1.01 4.23
C ALA A 23 -5.32 2.26 4.67
N ALA A 24 -5.76 3.39 4.17
CA ALA A 24 -5.02 4.66 4.21
C ALA A 24 -4.85 5.27 5.61
N GLY A 25 -5.71 4.88 6.57
CA GLY A 25 -5.67 5.43 7.92
C GLY A 25 -5.83 6.95 7.91
N SER A 26 -4.96 7.66 8.60
CA SER A 26 -4.98 9.12 8.69
C SER A 26 -4.48 9.84 7.42
N GLY A 27 -4.09 9.10 6.38
CA GLY A 27 -3.81 9.67 5.06
C GLY A 27 -2.41 10.19 4.83
N ARG A 28 -1.43 9.82 5.66
CA ARG A 28 -0.05 10.34 5.50
C ARG A 28 0.52 10.17 4.09
N HIS A 29 0.23 9.05 3.43
CA HIS A 29 0.67 8.80 2.05
C HIS A 29 -0.32 9.35 1.03
N ALA A 30 -1.63 9.27 1.31
CA ALA A 30 -2.66 9.82 0.43
C ALA A 30 -2.46 11.32 0.20
N PHE A 31 -2.22 12.08 1.26
CA PHE A 31 -1.94 13.51 1.15
C PHE A 31 -0.61 13.80 0.43
N ALA A 32 0.43 13.00 0.72
CA ALA A 32 1.70 13.13 0.01
C ALA A 32 1.56 12.89 -1.50
N MET A 33 0.77 11.89 -1.90
CA MET A 33 0.48 11.65 -3.31
C MET A 33 -0.30 12.82 -3.94
N ALA A 34 -1.30 13.35 -3.23
CA ALA A 34 -2.06 14.52 -3.70
C ALA A 34 -1.16 15.74 -3.90
N ASP A 35 -0.24 15.99 -2.97
CA ASP A 35 0.75 17.08 -3.08
C ASP A 35 1.67 16.93 -4.30
N LEU A 36 1.92 15.68 -4.71
CA LEU A 36 2.68 15.36 -5.92
C LEU A 36 1.85 15.42 -7.21
N GLY A 37 0.56 15.73 -7.11
CA GLY A 37 -0.33 15.91 -8.25
C GLY A 37 -1.14 14.68 -8.66
N PHE A 38 -1.10 13.59 -7.88
CA PHE A 38 -1.96 12.42 -8.14
C PHE A 38 -3.42 12.74 -7.82
N SER A 39 -4.34 12.12 -8.57
CA SER A 39 -5.76 12.07 -8.22
C SER A 39 -5.99 10.86 -7.31
N VAL A 40 -6.18 11.10 -6.02
CA VAL A 40 -6.08 10.07 -4.98
C VAL A 40 -7.44 9.68 -4.42
N THR A 41 -7.68 8.38 -4.33
CA THR A 41 -8.72 7.77 -3.52
C THR A 41 -8.06 7.11 -2.30
N ALA A 42 -8.50 7.47 -1.09
CA ALA A 42 -8.08 6.82 0.15
C ALA A 42 -9.20 5.90 0.63
N VAL A 43 -8.87 4.65 0.93
CA VAL A 43 -9.84 3.65 1.40
C VAL A 43 -9.49 3.23 2.81
N ASP A 44 -10.47 3.27 3.70
CA ASP A 44 -10.36 2.73 5.05
C ASP A 44 -11.72 2.30 5.57
N ARG A 45 -11.74 1.36 6.51
CA ARG A 45 -12.99 0.89 7.12
C ARG A 45 -13.49 1.77 8.26
N ASN A 46 -12.64 2.63 8.81
CA ASN A 46 -12.99 3.47 9.95
C ASN A 46 -13.70 4.75 9.49
N PRO A 47 -15.01 4.90 9.73
CA PRO A 47 -15.75 6.08 9.29
C PRO A 47 -15.33 7.38 10.01
N GLU A 48 -14.71 7.28 11.19
CA GLU A 48 -14.24 8.45 11.93
C GLU A 48 -13.10 9.20 11.21
N LEU A 49 -12.40 8.51 10.30
CA LEU A 49 -11.33 9.12 9.51
C LEU A 49 -11.84 10.08 8.44
N ALA A 50 -13.11 9.99 8.05
CA ALA A 50 -13.67 10.80 6.97
C ALA A 50 -13.46 12.31 7.16
N SER A 51 -13.52 12.78 8.40
CA SER A 51 -13.33 14.21 8.71
C SER A 51 -11.94 14.73 8.38
N LEU A 52 -10.92 13.85 8.39
CA LEU A 52 -9.54 14.22 8.07
C LEU A 52 -9.35 14.55 6.58
N TYR A 53 -10.25 14.05 5.73
CA TYR A 53 -10.16 14.19 4.28
C TYR A 53 -11.06 15.31 3.72
N GLN A 54 -11.99 15.85 4.53
CA GLN A 54 -13.03 16.77 4.07
C GLN A 54 -12.51 18.06 3.41
N GLU A 55 -11.38 18.58 3.88
CA GLU A 55 -10.78 19.81 3.36
C GLU A 55 -9.63 19.54 2.39
N SER A 56 -9.53 18.32 1.88
CA SER A 56 -8.50 17.91 0.93
C SER A 56 -9.08 17.53 -0.42
N GLU A 57 -8.22 17.42 -1.43
CA GLU A 57 -8.59 16.91 -2.75
C GLU A 57 -8.63 15.37 -2.79
N VAL A 58 -8.26 14.68 -1.71
CA VAL A 58 -8.31 13.23 -1.62
C VAL A 58 -9.75 12.76 -1.41
N GLN A 59 -10.22 11.90 -2.29
CA GLN A 59 -11.53 11.26 -2.14
C GLN A 59 -11.42 10.14 -1.09
N PHE A 60 -12.21 10.23 -0.02
CA PHE A 60 -12.27 9.18 1.00
C PHE A 60 -13.42 8.22 0.72
N LEU A 61 -13.11 6.93 0.69
CA LEU A 61 -14.08 5.85 0.55
C LEU A 61 -14.05 4.98 1.80
N CYS A 62 -15.13 5.02 2.58
CA CYS A 62 -15.27 4.17 3.77
C CYS A 62 -15.84 2.81 3.35
N THR A 63 -15.01 1.77 3.40
CA THR A 63 -15.44 0.40 3.12
C THR A 63 -14.52 -0.62 3.76
N ASP A 64 -15.07 -1.79 4.09
CA ASP A 64 -14.31 -2.92 4.63
C ASP A 64 -13.76 -3.78 3.49
N LEU A 65 -12.45 -3.90 3.42
CA LEU A 65 -11.75 -4.70 2.41
C LEU A 65 -11.61 -6.18 2.79
N GLU A 66 -11.98 -6.56 4.01
CA GLU A 66 -11.81 -7.92 4.54
C GLU A 66 -13.12 -8.72 4.58
N GLY A 67 -14.20 -8.14 4.09
CA GLY A 67 -15.48 -8.82 3.98
C GLY A 67 -15.49 -9.95 2.95
N GLN A 68 -16.58 -10.71 2.90
CA GLN A 68 -16.72 -11.83 1.95
C GLN A 68 -16.70 -11.38 0.48
N ARG A 69 -17.19 -10.17 0.21
CA ARG A 69 -17.22 -9.59 -1.13
C ARG A 69 -16.21 -8.47 -1.24
N TRP A 70 -15.35 -8.55 -2.25
CA TRP A 70 -14.41 -7.48 -2.57
C TRP A 70 -15.17 -6.23 -3.10
N PRO A 71 -15.09 -5.08 -2.41
CA PRO A 71 -15.93 -3.93 -2.74
C PRO A 71 -15.42 -3.09 -3.92
N LEU A 72 -14.20 -3.36 -4.41
CA LEU A 72 -13.53 -2.58 -5.45
C LEU A 72 -13.36 -3.35 -6.77
N ALA A 73 -14.25 -4.32 -7.04
CA ALA A 73 -14.10 -5.27 -8.15
C ALA A 73 -13.98 -4.61 -9.54
N ASP A 74 -14.65 -3.48 -9.76
CA ASP A 74 -14.67 -2.79 -11.05
C ASP A 74 -13.76 -1.55 -11.09
N HIS A 75 -12.87 -1.41 -10.10
CA HIS A 75 -11.96 -0.28 -10.02
C HIS A 75 -10.55 -0.67 -10.48
N VAL A 76 -9.90 0.25 -11.21
CA VAL A 76 -8.48 0.16 -11.58
C VAL A 76 -7.81 1.50 -11.40
N TYR A 77 -6.53 1.46 -11.04
CA TYR A 77 -5.71 2.64 -10.76
C TYR A 77 -4.34 2.50 -11.40
N ASP A 78 -3.76 3.61 -11.78
CA ASP A 78 -2.40 3.64 -12.34
C ASP A 78 -1.32 3.43 -11.26
N LEU A 79 -1.65 3.78 -10.02
CA LEU A 79 -0.82 3.52 -8.85
C LEU A 79 -1.68 2.97 -7.71
N VAL A 80 -1.31 1.81 -7.21
CA VAL A 80 -1.89 1.21 -5.99
C VAL A 80 -0.83 1.24 -4.91
N LEU A 81 -1.11 1.96 -3.82
CA LEU A 81 -0.24 2.05 -2.66
C LEU A 81 -0.86 1.33 -1.48
N VAL A 82 -0.07 0.50 -0.81
CA VAL A 82 -0.46 -0.20 0.42
C VAL A 82 0.63 0.00 1.46
N SER A 83 0.28 0.49 2.63
CA SER A 83 1.22 0.73 3.72
C SER A 83 0.67 0.18 5.03
N ASN A 84 1.48 -0.63 5.72
CA ASN A 84 1.15 -1.18 7.03
C ASN A 84 -0.19 -1.94 7.06
N TYR A 85 -0.46 -2.67 6.01
CA TYR A 85 -1.67 -3.46 5.84
C TYR A 85 -1.34 -4.80 5.17
N LEU A 86 -1.89 -5.89 5.68
CA LEU A 86 -1.69 -7.22 5.11
C LEU A 86 -2.94 -8.07 5.33
N TYR A 87 -3.58 -8.47 4.23
CA TYR A 87 -4.70 -9.40 4.24
C TYR A 87 -4.60 -10.33 3.03
N ARG A 88 -3.98 -11.49 3.23
CA ARG A 88 -3.66 -12.45 2.16
C ARG A 88 -4.87 -13.00 1.41
N PRO A 89 -6.05 -13.23 2.04
CA PRO A 89 -7.21 -13.76 1.32
C PRO A 89 -7.66 -12.95 0.11
N HIS A 90 -7.35 -11.65 0.06
CA HIS A 90 -7.71 -10.77 -1.05
C HIS A 90 -6.51 -10.25 -1.86
N PHE A 91 -5.38 -10.96 -1.83
CA PHE A 91 -4.20 -10.57 -2.62
C PHE A 91 -4.49 -10.49 -4.12
N ALA A 92 -5.20 -11.48 -4.66
CA ALA A 92 -5.51 -11.50 -6.09
C ALA A 92 -6.32 -10.28 -6.51
N GLU A 93 -7.36 -9.96 -5.76
CA GLU A 93 -8.22 -8.80 -6.02
C GLU A 93 -7.47 -7.48 -5.84
N LEU A 94 -6.62 -7.40 -4.81
CA LEU A 94 -5.80 -6.23 -4.55
C LEU A 94 -4.85 -5.94 -5.73
N PHE A 95 -4.18 -6.97 -6.25
CA PHE A 95 -3.26 -6.81 -7.37
C PHE A 95 -3.99 -6.47 -8.68
N GLN A 96 -5.24 -6.88 -8.83
CA GLN A 96 -6.07 -6.53 -9.98
C GLN A 96 -6.50 -5.06 -9.99
N LEU A 97 -6.38 -4.35 -8.87
CA LEU A 97 -6.59 -2.89 -8.85
C LEU A 97 -5.56 -2.13 -9.69
N VAL A 98 -4.38 -2.72 -9.92
CA VAL A 98 -3.34 -2.09 -10.74
C VAL A 98 -3.70 -2.22 -12.21
N ALA A 99 -3.84 -1.09 -12.90
CA ALA A 99 -4.06 -1.06 -14.34
C ALA A 99 -2.87 -1.67 -15.10
N SER A 100 -3.11 -2.18 -16.30
CA SER A 100 -2.02 -2.64 -17.18
C SER A 100 -1.02 -1.50 -17.40
N GLY A 101 0.27 -1.76 -17.16
CA GLY A 101 1.32 -0.73 -17.20
C GLY A 101 1.40 0.16 -15.96
N GLY A 102 0.47 0.02 -15.03
CA GLY A 102 0.47 0.74 -13.75
C GLY A 102 1.43 0.13 -12.73
N TYR A 103 1.45 0.71 -11.52
CA TYR A 103 2.41 0.37 -10.49
C TYR A 103 1.74 -0.08 -9.19
N LEU A 104 2.38 -1.03 -8.51
CA LEU A 104 2.12 -1.40 -7.13
C LEU A 104 3.27 -0.95 -6.25
N LEU A 105 2.97 -0.20 -5.20
CA LEU A 105 3.92 0.23 -4.18
C LEU A 105 3.41 -0.26 -2.83
N TYR A 106 4.02 -1.31 -2.32
CA TYR A 106 3.56 -2.03 -1.13
C TYR A 106 4.66 -2.10 -0.09
N GLU A 107 4.42 -1.56 1.10
CA GLU A 107 5.35 -1.62 2.21
C GLU A 107 4.60 -1.95 3.51
N THR A 108 5.07 -2.97 4.22
CA THR A 108 4.53 -3.32 5.54
C THR A 108 5.62 -3.94 6.41
N PHE A 109 5.22 -4.61 7.47
CA PHE A 109 6.15 -5.27 8.39
C PHE A 109 6.49 -6.68 7.90
N GLY A 110 7.72 -7.10 8.15
CA GLY A 110 8.20 -8.45 7.83
C GLY A 110 8.40 -9.33 9.06
N VAL A 111 8.48 -10.63 8.81
CA VAL A 111 8.84 -11.63 9.82
C VAL A 111 10.16 -11.25 10.48
N GLY A 112 10.23 -11.32 11.79
CA GLY A 112 11.31 -10.78 12.61
C GLY A 112 10.91 -9.51 13.37
N ASN A 113 9.84 -8.83 12.94
CA ASN A 113 9.37 -7.62 13.60
C ASN A 113 8.90 -7.87 15.05
N GLU A 114 8.51 -9.10 15.37
CA GLU A 114 8.08 -9.50 16.70
C GLU A 114 9.15 -9.24 17.78
N VAL A 115 10.43 -9.18 17.42
CA VAL A 115 11.51 -8.86 18.38
C VAL A 115 11.51 -7.38 18.77
N TYR A 116 10.88 -6.52 17.97
CA TYR A 116 10.79 -5.07 18.21
C TYR A 116 9.46 -4.64 18.80
N GLY A 117 8.42 -5.48 18.69
CA GLY A 117 7.08 -5.17 19.19
C GLY A 117 5.99 -5.58 18.22
N LYS A 118 4.98 -4.73 18.09
CA LYS A 118 3.82 -4.99 17.21
C LYS A 118 3.98 -4.33 15.84
N PRO A 119 3.42 -4.93 14.78
CA PRO A 119 2.74 -6.21 14.78
C PRO A 119 3.69 -7.38 15.05
N SER A 120 3.19 -8.39 15.75
CA SER A 120 3.94 -9.60 16.12
C SER A 120 3.27 -10.88 15.63
N ASN A 121 1.99 -10.80 15.26
CA ASN A 121 1.26 -11.94 14.70
C ASN A 121 1.75 -12.23 13.28
N PRO A 122 2.15 -13.49 12.96
CA PRO A 122 2.61 -13.87 11.62
C PRO A 122 1.61 -13.53 10.49
N ASP A 123 0.31 -13.47 10.79
CA ASP A 123 -0.71 -13.10 9.80
C ASP A 123 -0.54 -11.66 9.28
N PHE A 124 0.16 -10.82 10.03
CA PHE A 124 0.44 -9.42 9.68
C PHE A 124 1.89 -9.18 9.28
N LEU A 125 2.67 -10.24 9.09
CA LEU A 125 4.09 -10.16 8.75
C LEU A 125 4.37 -10.88 7.44
N LEU A 126 4.98 -10.17 6.49
CA LEU A 126 5.43 -10.76 5.23
C LEU A 126 6.70 -11.58 5.44
N ARG A 127 6.76 -12.72 4.76
CA ARG A 127 8.02 -13.46 4.62
C ARG A 127 8.89 -12.81 3.55
N ALA A 128 10.21 -13.00 3.66
CA ALA A 128 11.15 -12.53 2.65
C ALA A 128 10.77 -13.10 1.26
N GLY A 129 10.63 -12.22 0.25
CA GLY A 129 10.29 -12.61 -1.11
C GLY A 129 8.82 -12.98 -1.34
N GLU A 130 7.97 -12.92 -0.34
CA GLU A 130 6.57 -13.34 -0.47
C GLU A 130 5.80 -12.52 -1.51
N LEU A 131 5.91 -11.19 -1.47
CA LEU A 131 5.23 -10.34 -2.46
C LEU A 131 5.77 -10.54 -3.86
N ALA A 132 7.09 -10.60 -4.03
CA ALA A 132 7.69 -10.83 -5.33
C ALA A 132 7.22 -12.14 -5.95
N SER A 133 7.18 -13.22 -5.18
CA SER A 133 6.66 -14.51 -5.63
C SER A 133 5.18 -14.45 -6.02
N ALA A 134 4.37 -13.72 -5.28
CA ALA A 134 2.95 -13.57 -5.59
C ALA A 134 2.69 -12.75 -6.85
N LEU A 135 3.62 -11.88 -7.24
CA LEU A 135 3.50 -10.95 -8.35
C LEU A 135 4.17 -11.41 -9.64
N GLU A 136 5.11 -12.36 -9.57
CA GLU A 136 6.04 -12.70 -10.67
C GLU A 136 5.37 -13.02 -12.02
N ALA A 137 4.15 -13.57 -12.00
CA ALA A 137 3.43 -13.94 -13.22
C ALA A 137 2.89 -12.73 -14.01
N SER A 138 2.70 -11.58 -13.37
CA SER A 138 1.99 -10.44 -13.95
C SER A 138 2.68 -9.09 -13.75
N PHE A 139 3.77 -9.06 -13.02
CA PHE A 139 4.49 -7.82 -12.68
C PHE A 139 6.00 -7.98 -12.89
N ASP A 140 6.62 -6.89 -13.32
CA ASP A 140 8.07 -6.71 -13.23
C ASP A 140 8.40 -6.09 -11.88
N ILE A 141 9.24 -6.73 -11.09
CA ILE A 141 9.71 -6.23 -9.80
C ILE A 141 10.83 -5.22 -10.07
N ILE A 142 10.60 -3.96 -9.70
CA ILE A 142 11.57 -2.87 -9.89
C ILE A 142 12.49 -2.74 -8.69
N ASP A 143 11.91 -2.83 -7.48
CA ASP A 143 12.66 -2.78 -6.23
C ASP A 143 11.97 -3.64 -5.18
N GLU A 144 12.75 -4.22 -4.30
CA GLU A 144 12.27 -5.03 -3.18
C GLU A 144 13.06 -4.67 -1.93
N ARG A 145 12.38 -4.67 -0.78
CA ARG A 145 13.06 -4.53 0.50
C ARG A 145 12.62 -5.62 1.46
N PHE A 146 13.57 -6.10 2.25
CA PHE A 146 13.35 -6.91 3.44
C PHE A 146 14.53 -6.68 4.37
N GLU A 147 14.37 -5.79 5.34
CA GLU A 147 15.49 -5.31 6.15
C GLU A 147 15.06 -4.85 7.53
N ASP A 148 16.00 -4.93 8.46
CA ASP A 148 15.90 -4.25 9.73
C ASP A 148 16.15 -2.75 9.55
N VAL A 149 15.29 -1.93 10.14
CA VAL A 149 15.45 -0.48 10.18
C VAL A 149 15.50 -0.01 11.64
N SER A 150 16.19 1.10 11.88
CA SER A 150 16.24 1.73 13.21
C SER A 150 15.38 3.00 13.28
N SER A 151 15.07 3.61 12.16
CA SER A 151 14.34 4.87 12.07
C SER A 151 13.04 4.69 11.27
N PRO A 152 11.94 5.34 11.67
CA PRO A 152 11.75 6.19 12.86
C PRO A 152 11.78 5.40 14.17
N SER A 153 11.58 4.10 14.13
CA SER A 153 11.68 3.17 15.24
C SER A 153 12.16 1.80 14.74
N PRO A 154 12.78 0.98 15.60
CA PRO A 154 13.22 -0.36 15.19
C PRO A 154 12.07 -1.21 14.65
N ALA A 155 12.25 -1.79 13.48
CA ALA A 155 11.26 -2.64 12.81
C ALA A 155 11.93 -3.49 11.75
N VAL A 156 11.24 -4.57 11.31
CA VAL A 156 11.53 -5.25 10.05
C VAL A 156 10.56 -4.73 9.00
N ARG A 157 11.08 -4.16 7.92
CA ARG A 157 10.29 -3.63 6.80
C ARG A 157 10.42 -4.53 5.60
N ALA A 158 9.28 -4.80 4.97
CA ALA A 158 9.16 -5.61 3.77
C ALA A 158 8.32 -4.87 2.74
N GLY A 159 8.68 -4.96 1.46
CA GLY A 159 7.90 -4.30 0.43
C GLY A 159 8.40 -4.56 -0.97
N VAL A 160 7.59 -4.14 -1.94
CA VAL A 160 7.93 -4.15 -3.36
C VAL A 160 7.48 -2.86 -4.03
N PHE A 161 8.23 -2.46 -5.04
CA PHE A 161 7.81 -1.54 -6.07
C PHE A 161 7.83 -2.32 -7.39
N ALA A 162 6.66 -2.45 -8.02
CA ALA A 162 6.48 -3.33 -9.17
C ALA A 162 5.61 -2.68 -10.23
N ARG A 163 5.81 -3.02 -11.49
CA ARG A 163 5.01 -2.57 -12.63
C ARG A 163 4.21 -3.73 -13.19
N ARG A 164 2.92 -3.53 -13.40
CA ARG A 164 2.07 -4.53 -14.03
C ARG A 164 2.33 -4.59 -15.53
N ILE A 165 2.61 -5.80 -16.03
CA ILE A 165 2.89 -6.05 -17.45
C ILE A 165 1.68 -6.63 -18.20
N ARG A 166 0.67 -7.15 -17.48
CA ARG A 166 -0.54 -7.74 -18.08
C ARG A 166 -1.79 -7.49 -17.24
#